data_060664fefc17942ee6482953deda67b2
#
_entry.id   060664fefc17942ee6482953deda67b2
#
_cell.length_a   1.000
_cell.length_b   1.000
_cell.length_c   1.000
_cell.angle_alpha   90.00
_cell.angle_beta   90.00
_cell.angle_gamma   90.00
#
_symmetry.space_group_name_H-M   'P 1'
#
loop_
_entity.id
_entity.type
_entity.pdbx_description
1 polymer ?
#
loop_
_entity_poly.entity_id
_entity_poly.type
_entity_poly.pdbx_seq_one_letter_code
_entity_poly.pdbx_strand_id
1 'polypeptide(L)'
;GKYEVIEADIDKILGKRLNTNHCVYTENTILNAVICEKMEQCSIKNIKIEVQVNADKDMDSIEYGVVLSNLLDNAIEAEEQEKEENRYICLNIGVEQNMIHLVVSNYISESVLQNNALLETSKKNKQLHGIGLRGVKEFVNNKEGEIEIFEENHMFVVHICVCV
;
A
#
# COMPACT_ATOMS: atom_id res chain seq x y z
N GLY A 1 23.69 31.04 -20.31
CA GLY A 1 23.27 32.12 -19.47
C GLY A 1 22.15 31.76 -18.52
N LYS A 2 21.51 32.75 -17.92
CA LYS A 2 20.40 32.53 -16.97
C LYS A 2 19.18 31.81 -17.57
N TYR A 3 18.95 31.96 -18.86
CA TYR A 3 17.83 31.30 -19.56
C TYR A 3 18.02 29.79 -19.72
N GLU A 4 19.22 29.33 -19.98
CA GLU A 4 19.52 27.90 -20.11
C GLU A 4 19.38 27.14 -18.76
N VAL A 5 19.66 27.83 -17.64
CA VAL A 5 19.47 27.26 -16.29
C VAL A 5 17.97 27.15 -15.96
N ILE A 6 17.16 28.14 -16.39
CA ILE A 6 15.71 28.14 -16.17
C ILE A 6 15.03 27.07 -17.03
N GLU A 7 15.45 26.89 -18.30
CA GLU A 7 14.96 25.79 -19.14
C GLU A 7 15.31 24.43 -18.57
N ALA A 8 16.55 24.24 -18.11
CA ALA A 8 16.98 22.98 -17.48
C ALA A 8 16.20 22.67 -16.18
N ASP A 9 15.88 23.70 -15.39
CA ASP A 9 15.06 23.53 -14.17
C ASP A 9 13.58 23.29 -14.50
N ILE A 10 13.05 23.92 -15.56
CA ILE A 10 11.70 23.68 -16.06
C ILE A 10 11.60 22.27 -16.65
N ASP A 11 12.57 21.82 -17.45
CA ASP A 11 12.63 20.46 -18.00
C ASP A 11 12.79 19.41 -16.90
N LYS A 12 13.52 19.72 -15.82
CA LYS A 12 13.66 18.87 -14.66
C LYS A 12 12.37 18.76 -13.84
N ILE A 13 11.62 19.86 -13.73
CA ILE A 13 10.31 19.92 -13.08
C ILE A 13 9.26 19.23 -13.96
N LEU A 14 9.26 19.47 -15.25
CA LEU A 14 8.38 18.82 -16.23
C LEU A 14 8.77 17.36 -16.42
N GLY A 15 10.05 17.01 -16.44
CA GLY A 15 10.53 15.64 -16.49
C GLY A 15 10.19 14.85 -15.21
N LYS A 16 10.22 15.48 -14.03
CA LYS A 16 9.67 14.88 -12.81
C LYS A 16 8.16 14.73 -12.83
N ARG A 17 7.43 15.67 -13.45
CA ARG A 17 5.97 15.59 -13.65
C ARG A 17 5.57 14.65 -14.79
N LEU A 18 6.41 14.47 -15.79
CA LEU A 18 6.19 13.55 -16.91
C LEU A 18 6.68 12.12 -16.59
N ASN A 19 7.58 11.96 -15.62
CA ASN A 19 7.92 10.66 -15.03
C ASN A 19 6.97 10.21 -13.91
N THR A 20 6.08 11.05 -13.42
CA THR A 20 4.74 10.60 -13.04
C THR A 20 3.99 10.28 -14.32
N ASN A 21 4.48 9.30 -15.09
CA ASN A 21 3.64 8.56 -15.99
C ASN A 21 2.37 8.32 -15.19
N HIS A 22 1.23 8.72 -15.74
CA HIS A 22 -0.06 8.23 -15.29
C HIS A 22 -0.04 6.72 -15.55
N CYS A 23 0.68 5.98 -14.71
CA CYS A 23 0.64 4.54 -14.71
C CYS A 23 -0.78 4.19 -14.28
N VAL A 24 -1.61 3.85 -15.25
CA VAL A 24 -2.94 3.35 -14.97
C VAL A 24 -2.75 1.89 -14.56
N TYR A 25 -2.75 1.65 -13.26
CA TYR A 25 -2.70 0.28 -12.70
C TYR A 25 -4.06 -0.38 -12.78
N THR A 26 -5.12 0.43 -12.79
CA THR A 26 -6.51 0.00 -12.72
C THR A 26 -7.43 1.04 -13.37
N GLU A 27 -8.54 0.62 -13.95
CA GLU A 27 -9.60 1.49 -14.44
C GLU A 27 -10.41 2.12 -13.30
N ASN A 28 -10.34 1.58 -12.09
CA ASN A 28 -10.96 2.14 -10.91
C ASN A 28 -10.23 3.41 -10.45
N THR A 29 -10.88 4.55 -10.60
CA THR A 29 -10.28 5.87 -10.34
C THR A 29 -9.83 6.03 -8.89
N ILE A 30 -10.57 5.49 -7.93
CA ILE A 30 -10.26 5.61 -6.49
C ILE A 30 -9.03 4.77 -6.16
N LEU A 31 -9.02 3.49 -6.55
CA LEU A 31 -7.87 2.61 -6.32
C LEU A 31 -6.61 3.16 -7.00
N ASN A 32 -6.75 3.60 -8.25
CA ASN A 32 -5.62 4.17 -8.99
C ASN A 32 -5.05 5.41 -8.31
N ALA A 33 -5.90 6.31 -7.80
CA ALA A 33 -5.46 7.48 -7.06
C ALA A 33 -4.70 7.11 -5.78
N VAL A 34 -5.20 6.13 -5.02
CA VAL A 34 -4.53 5.63 -3.81
C VAL A 34 -3.17 5.00 -4.17
N ILE A 35 -3.12 4.13 -5.18
CA ILE A 35 -1.88 3.47 -5.60
C ILE A 35 -0.84 4.52 -6.02
N CYS A 36 -1.21 5.48 -6.86
CA CYS A 36 -0.29 6.51 -7.34
C CYS A 36 0.25 7.37 -6.19
N GLU A 37 -0.61 7.77 -5.24
CA GLU A 37 -0.21 8.53 -4.05
C GLU A 37 0.78 7.75 -3.19
N LYS A 38 0.52 6.46 -2.93
CA LYS A 38 1.41 5.63 -2.12
C LYS A 38 2.73 5.31 -2.82
N MET A 39 2.72 5.14 -4.14
CA MET A 39 3.96 5.00 -4.90
C MET A 39 4.83 6.24 -4.85
N GLU A 40 4.23 7.44 -4.90
CA GLU A 40 4.97 8.69 -4.71
C GLU A 40 5.60 8.76 -3.32
N GLN A 41 4.85 8.40 -2.27
CA GLN A 41 5.36 8.33 -0.90
C GLN A 41 6.52 7.33 -0.79
N CYS A 42 6.39 6.15 -1.37
CA CYS A 42 7.46 5.14 -1.41
C CYS A 42 8.71 5.67 -2.11
N SER A 43 8.56 6.37 -3.23
CA SER A 43 9.67 6.97 -3.96
C SER A 43 10.43 8.01 -3.12
N ILE A 44 9.71 8.87 -2.40
CA ILE A 44 10.31 9.88 -1.51
C ILE A 44 11.09 9.22 -0.36
N LYS A 45 10.61 8.08 0.13
CA LYS A 45 11.18 7.36 1.27
C LYS A 45 12.20 6.27 0.89
N ASN A 46 12.57 6.18 -0.39
CA ASN A 46 13.44 5.14 -0.94
C ASN A 46 12.95 3.71 -0.61
N ILE A 47 11.63 3.49 -0.75
CA ILE A 47 11.00 2.19 -0.61
C ILE A 47 10.72 1.64 -2.01
N LYS A 48 11.24 0.45 -2.32
CA LYS A 48 10.86 -0.25 -3.54
C LYS A 48 9.44 -0.79 -3.38
N ILE A 49 8.56 -0.49 -4.32
CA ILE A 49 7.20 -1.02 -4.34
C ILE A 49 6.90 -1.70 -5.68
N GLU A 50 6.35 -2.91 -5.62
CA GLU A 50 5.83 -3.64 -6.77
C GLU A 50 4.31 -3.73 -6.69
N VAL A 51 3.63 -3.43 -7.80
CA VAL A 51 2.18 -3.37 -7.87
C VAL A 51 1.67 -4.23 -9.02
N GLN A 52 0.78 -5.16 -8.70
CA GLN A 52 0.05 -5.98 -9.67
C GLN A 52 -1.46 -5.89 -9.38
N VAL A 53 -2.23 -5.42 -10.36
CA VAL A 53 -3.69 -5.32 -10.26
C VAL A 53 -4.31 -6.02 -11.45
N ASN A 54 -4.99 -7.13 -11.20
CA ASN A 54 -5.63 -7.97 -12.22
C ASN A 54 -7.16 -7.98 -12.13
N ALA A 55 -7.74 -7.21 -11.20
CA ALA A 55 -9.18 -7.12 -11.03
C ALA A 55 -9.57 -5.86 -10.27
N ASP A 56 -10.28 -5.01 -10.93
CA ASP A 56 -10.66 -3.69 -10.45
C ASP A 56 -12.14 -3.37 -10.62
N LYS A 57 -12.83 -4.04 -11.55
CA LYS A 57 -14.24 -3.76 -11.87
C LYS A 57 -15.20 -4.06 -10.73
N ASP A 58 -14.85 -5.02 -9.90
CA ASP A 58 -15.69 -5.50 -8.80
C ASP A 58 -15.36 -4.79 -7.45
N MET A 59 -14.42 -3.85 -7.47
CA MET A 59 -13.99 -3.08 -6.30
C MET A 59 -14.50 -1.64 -6.32
N ASP A 60 -15.69 -1.41 -6.88
CA ASP A 60 -16.25 -0.08 -7.12
C ASP A 60 -16.89 0.52 -5.85
N SER A 61 -16.10 0.66 -4.79
CA SER A 61 -16.51 1.41 -3.61
C SER A 61 -15.34 2.18 -2.97
N ILE A 62 -15.67 3.31 -2.35
CA ILE A 62 -14.72 4.10 -1.54
C ILE A 62 -14.08 3.25 -0.44
N GLU A 63 -14.80 2.26 0.09
CA GLU A 63 -14.33 1.40 1.17
C GLU A 63 -13.05 0.64 0.79
N TYR A 64 -12.95 0.12 -0.44
CA TYR A 64 -11.73 -0.54 -0.93
C TYR A 64 -10.54 0.44 -0.97
N GLY A 65 -10.76 1.69 -1.38
CA GLY A 65 -9.74 2.73 -1.37
C GLY A 65 -9.24 3.03 0.06
N VAL A 66 -10.16 3.12 1.02
CA VAL A 66 -9.82 3.34 2.43
C VAL A 66 -9.03 2.16 3.00
N VAL A 67 -9.48 0.93 2.73
CA VAL A 67 -8.78 -0.29 3.18
C VAL A 67 -7.38 -0.37 2.58
N LEU A 68 -7.26 -0.17 1.27
CA LEU A 68 -5.97 -0.18 0.57
C LEU A 68 -5.02 0.89 1.11
N SER A 69 -5.50 2.12 1.31
CA SER A 69 -4.71 3.20 1.90
C SER A 69 -4.19 2.83 3.29
N ASN A 70 -5.05 2.30 4.15
CA ASN A 70 -4.68 1.88 5.50
C ASN A 70 -3.61 0.78 5.52
N LEU A 71 -3.72 -0.20 4.64
CA LEU A 71 -2.74 -1.29 4.54
C LEU A 71 -1.39 -0.79 4.03
N LEU A 72 -1.40 0.05 2.99
CA LEU A 72 -0.17 0.61 2.44
C LEU A 72 0.49 1.61 3.41
N ASP A 73 -0.28 2.41 4.14
CA ASP A 73 0.27 3.28 5.19
C ASP A 73 1.00 2.48 6.27
N ASN A 74 0.40 1.37 6.73
CA ASN A 74 1.04 0.50 7.71
C ASN A 74 2.34 -0.11 7.16
N ALA A 75 2.33 -0.55 5.90
CA ALA A 75 3.52 -1.10 5.25
C ALA A 75 4.62 -0.04 5.10
N ILE A 76 4.29 1.17 4.64
CA ILE A 76 5.24 2.29 4.49
C ILE A 76 5.86 2.67 5.83
N GLU A 77 5.06 2.76 6.89
CA GLU A 77 5.56 3.07 8.23
C GLU A 77 6.48 1.98 8.80
N ALA A 78 6.18 0.71 8.52
CA ALA A 78 7.06 -0.40 8.89
C ALA A 78 8.40 -0.33 8.15
N GLU A 79 8.37 -0.06 6.84
CA GLU A 79 9.57 0.06 6.03
C GLU A 79 10.47 1.25 6.43
N GLU A 80 9.91 2.32 6.98
CA GLU A 80 10.71 3.45 7.50
C GLU A 80 11.61 3.05 8.66
N GLN A 81 11.30 1.96 9.37
CA GLN A 81 12.12 1.41 10.45
C GLN A 81 13.20 0.45 9.94
N GLU A 82 13.06 -0.02 8.71
CA GLU A 82 14.02 -0.92 8.09
C GLU A 82 15.18 -0.17 7.44
N LYS A 83 16.31 -0.86 7.24
CA LYS A 83 17.43 -0.31 6.48
C LYS A 83 17.00 -0.02 5.05
N GLU A 84 17.38 1.12 4.51
CA GLU A 84 16.95 1.61 3.20
C GLU A 84 17.16 0.58 2.07
N GLU A 85 18.27 -0.14 2.10
CA GLU A 85 18.63 -1.18 1.13
C GLU A 85 17.67 -2.38 1.10
N ASN A 86 16.91 -2.60 2.18
CA ASN A 86 15.99 -3.73 2.34
C ASN A 86 14.52 -3.34 2.16
N ARG A 87 14.21 -2.05 2.07
CA ARG A 87 12.84 -1.54 2.02
C ARG A 87 12.12 -2.04 0.78
N TYR A 88 11.08 -2.83 1.01
CA TYR A 88 10.33 -3.45 -0.06
C TYR A 88 8.87 -3.68 0.32
N ILE A 89 7.96 -3.27 -0.57
CA ILE A 89 6.52 -3.51 -0.46
C ILE A 89 6.04 -4.19 -1.74
N CYS A 90 5.12 -5.14 -1.60
CA CYS A 90 4.42 -5.76 -2.72
C CYS A 90 2.91 -5.64 -2.51
N LEU A 91 2.21 -5.16 -3.54
CA LEU A 91 0.76 -5.08 -3.62
C LEU A 91 0.26 -5.99 -4.74
N ASN A 92 -0.61 -6.93 -4.41
CA ASN A 92 -1.32 -7.75 -5.37
C ASN A 92 -2.83 -7.63 -5.15
N ILE A 93 -3.57 -7.36 -6.21
CA ILE A 93 -5.03 -7.38 -6.25
C ILE A 93 -5.46 -8.28 -7.39
N GLY A 94 -6.33 -9.24 -7.12
CA GLY A 94 -6.83 -10.16 -8.13
C GLY A 94 -8.21 -10.69 -7.79
N VAL A 95 -8.88 -11.28 -8.78
CA VAL A 95 -10.13 -12.05 -8.58
C VAL A 95 -9.88 -13.49 -8.98
N GLU A 96 -10.21 -14.39 -8.07
CA GLU A 96 -10.20 -15.83 -8.31
C GLU A 96 -11.45 -16.46 -7.71
N GLN A 97 -12.13 -17.33 -8.46
CA GLN A 97 -13.34 -18.06 -8.01
C GLN A 97 -14.42 -17.15 -7.41
N ASN A 98 -14.64 -15.97 -7.99
CA ASN A 98 -15.60 -14.97 -7.51
C ASN A 98 -15.23 -14.32 -6.16
N MET A 99 -13.96 -14.41 -5.79
CA MET A 99 -13.40 -13.77 -4.59
C MET A 99 -12.38 -12.73 -4.99
N ILE A 100 -12.45 -11.57 -4.37
CA ILE A 100 -11.41 -10.53 -4.46
C ILE A 100 -10.34 -10.86 -3.45
N HIS A 101 -9.10 -10.98 -3.91
CA HIS A 101 -7.91 -11.14 -3.10
C HIS A 101 -7.13 -9.82 -3.11
N LEU A 102 -6.92 -9.23 -1.95
CA LEU A 102 -6.07 -8.07 -1.75
C LEU A 102 -4.93 -8.46 -0.81
N VAL A 103 -3.72 -8.43 -1.31
CA VAL A 103 -2.51 -8.82 -0.57
C VAL A 103 -1.55 -7.64 -0.53
N VAL A 104 -1.20 -7.21 0.67
CA VAL A 104 -0.11 -6.26 0.91
C VAL A 104 0.95 -6.97 1.74
N SER A 105 2.18 -6.95 1.28
CA SER A 105 3.30 -7.49 2.02
C SER A 105 4.47 -6.51 2.05
N ASN A 106 5.21 -6.52 3.15
CA ASN A 106 6.38 -5.69 3.33
C ASN A 106 7.53 -6.48 3.98
N TYR A 107 8.76 -6.05 3.72
CA TYR A 107 9.95 -6.69 4.30
C TYR A 107 10.00 -6.51 5.82
N ILE A 108 10.54 -7.51 6.51
CA ILE A 108 10.82 -7.48 7.94
C ILE A 108 12.18 -8.10 8.23
N SER A 109 13.04 -7.39 8.93
CA SER A 109 14.31 -7.93 9.42
C SER A 109 14.13 -8.83 10.62
N GLU A 110 13.14 -8.54 11.48
CA GLU A 110 12.78 -9.28 12.66
C GLU A 110 11.28 -9.59 12.69
N SER A 111 10.90 -10.71 13.33
CA SER A 111 9.49 -11.08 13.43
C SER A 111 8.67 -10.07 14.23
N VAL A 112 7.64 -9.52 13.60
CA VAL A 112 6.66 -8.63 14.21
C VAL A 112 5.68 -9.43 15.08
N LEU A 113 5.23 -10.60 14.61
CA LEU A 113 4.23 -11.42 15.30
C LEU A 113 4.79 -12.07 16.59
N GLN A 114 6.07 -12.39 16.64
CA GLN A 114 6.71 -12.86 17.88
C GLN A 114 6.80 -11.76 18.93
N ASN A 115 7.03 -10.51 18.49
CA ASN A 115 7.21 -9.38 19.39
C ASN A 115 5.86 -8.70 19.75
N ASN A 116 4.85 -8.82 18.90
CA ASN A 116 3.52 -8.22 19.08
C ASN A 116 2.42 -9.08 18.45
N ALA A 117 2.11 -10.21 19.07
CA ALA A 117 1.13 -11.19 18.56
C ALA A 117 -0.29 -10.60 18.39
N LEU A 118 -0.64 -9.56 19.15
CA LEU A 118 -1.95 -8.90 19.05
C LEU A 118 -1.98 -7.74 18.05
N LEU A 119 -0.84 -7.42 17.44
CA LEU A 119 -0.69 -6.28 16.53
C LEU A 119 -1.20 -4.96 17.12
N GLU A 120 -0.98 -4.77 18.43
CA GLU A 120 -1.30 -3.52 19.10
C GLU A 120 -0.37 -2.42 18.61
N THR A 121 -0.96 -1.26 18.29
CA THR A 121 -0.18 -0.11 17.82
C THR A 121 0.70 0.44 18.93
N SER A 122 2.00 0.49 18.72
CA SER A 122 2.99 1.11 19.60
C SER A 122 2.96 2.64 19.60
N LYS A 123 2.09 3.25 18.79
CA LYS A 123 2.02 4.69 18.59
C LYS A 123 1.39 5.42 19.77
N LYS A 124 2.06 6.49 20.22
CA LYS A 124 1.62 7.36 21.34
C LYS A 124 0.26 8.04 21.11
N ASN A 125 -0.27 8.05 19.88
CA ASN A 125 -1.57 8.58 19.51
C ASN A 125 -2.53 7.46 19.10
N LYS A 126 -3.00 6.69 20.07
CA LYS A 126 -4.00 5.62 19.88
C LYS A 126 -5.32 6.08 19.22
N GLN A 127 -5.60 7.39 19.19
CA GLN A 127 -6.87 7.93 18.69
C GLN A 127 -6.94 8.10 17.17
N LEU A 128 -5.80 8.26 16.48
CA LEU A 128 -5.79 8.52 15.03
C LEU A 128 -5.32 7.33 14.17
N HIS A 129 -4.54 6.39 14.72
CA HIS A 129 -3.88 5.33 13.93
C HIS A 129 -4.30 3.89 14.29
N GLY A 130 -4.96 3.66 15.41
CA GLY A 130 -5.63 2.38 15.70
C GLY A 130 -6.85 2.09 14.82
N ILE A 131 -7.24 3.06 13.99
CA ILE A 131 -8.37 2.96 13.06
C ILE A 131 -7.98 2.10 11.84
N GLY A 132 -6.71 2.09 11.41
CA GLY A 132 -6.27 1.43 10.19
C GLY A 132 -6.60 -0.07 10.15
N LEU A 133 -5.95 -0.89 10.96
CA LEU A 133 -6.16 -2.34 10.97
C LEU A 133 -7.53 -2.73 11.53
N ARG A 134 -8.04 -1.98 12.50
CA ARG A 134 -9.40 -2.16 13.01
C ARG A 134 -10.44 -1.91 11.93
N GLY A 135 -10.33 -0.80 11.17
CA GLY A 135 -11.22 -0.49 10.06
C GLY A 135 -11.15 -1.54 8.94
N VAL A 136 -9.95 -2.09 8.68
CA VAL A 136 -9.77 -3.20 7.76
C VAL A 136 -10.53 -4.44 8.23
N LYS A 137 -10.43 -4.82 9.51
CA LYS A 137 -11.16 -5.96 10.06
C LYS A 137 -12.68 -5.75 10.04
N GLU A 138 -13.14 -4.53 10.34
CA GLU A 138 -14.58 -4.18 10.26
C GLU A 138 -15.09 -4.29 8.81
N PHE A 139 -14.33 -3.79 7.83
CA PHE A 139 -14.65 -3.94 6.40
C PHE A 139 -14.76 -5.41 5.99
N VAL A 140 -13.77 -6.24 6.34
CA VAL A 140 -13.77 -7.67 6.01
C VAL A 140 -14.96 -8.39 6.61
N ASN A 141 -15.28 -8.11 7.89
CA ASN A 141 -16.45 -8.68 8.56
C ASN A 141 -17.76 -8.27 7.89
N ASN A 142 -17.89 -6.99 7.48
CA ASN A 142 -19.09 -6.49 6.78
C ASN A 142 -19.30 -7.13 5.41
N LYS A 143 -18.21 -7.59 4.78
CA LYS A 143 -18.22 -8.30 3.48
C LYS A 143 -18.29 -9.83 3.65
N GLU A 144 -18.46 -10.32 4.89
CA GLU A 144 -18.42 -11.76 5.20
C GLU A 144 -17.16 -12.45 4.66
N GLY A 145 -16.04 -11.71 4.68
CA GLY A 145 -14.75 -12.14 4.16
C GLY A 145 -13.82 -12.69 5.23
N GLU A 146 -12.61 -12.96 4.80
CA GLU A 146 -11.53 -13.46 5.67
C GLU A 146 -10.30 -12.55 5.59
N ILE A 147 -9.59 -12.44 6.69
CA ILE A 147 -8.30 -11.77 6.77
C ILE A 147 -7.28 -12.70 7.41
N GLU A 148 -6.18 -12.91 6.72
CA GLU A 148 -5.03 -13.66 7.22
C GLU A 148 -3.84 -12.73 7.39
N ILE A 149 -3.13 -12.86 8.51
CA ILE A 149 -1.90 -12.11 8.78
C ILE A 149 -0.85 -13.12 9.20
N PHE A 150 0.24 -13.17 8.44
CA PHE A 150 1.31 -14.13 8.67
C PHE A 150 2.66 -13.58 8.21
N GLU A 151 3.72 -14.30 8.53
CA GLU A 151 5.08 -14.00 8.13
C GLU A 151 5.66 -15.17 7.34
N GLU A 152 6.25 -14.87 6.20
CA GLU A 152 6.91 -15.85 5.35
C GLU A 152 8.09 -15.21 4.59
N ASN A 153 9.24 -15.88 4.55
CA ASN A 153 10.42 -15.44 3.77
C ASN A 153 10.85 -13.99 4.03
N HIS A 154 10.89 -13.57 5.29
CA HIS A 154 11.15 -12.19 5.71
C HIS A 154 10.13 -11.17 5.18
N MET A 155 8.91 -11.59 4.91
CA MET A 155 7.80 -10.72 4.56
C MET A 155 6.71 -10.82 5.61
N PHE A 156 6.21 -9.68 6.08
CA PHE A 156 4.95 -9.58 6.80
C PHE A 156 3.83 -9.43 5.78
N VAL A 157 2.84 -10.29 5.85
CA VAL A 157 1.78 -10.40 4.83
C VAL A 157 0.42 -10.17 5.47
N VAL A 158 -0.36 -9.29 4.86
CA VAL A 158 -1.80 -9.14 5.13
C VAL A 158 -2.55 -9.54 3.86
N HIS A 159 -3.34 -10.59 3.96
CA HIS A 159 -4.17 -11.11 2.89
C HIS A 159 -5.65 -10.97 3.27
N ILE A 160 -6.41 -10.28 2.44
CA ILE A 160 -7.85 -10.12 2.55
C ILE A 160 -8.51 -10.86 1.40
N CYS A 161 -9.55 -11.62 1.73
CA CYS A 161 -10.38 -12.32 0.77
C CYS A 161 -11.86 -11.97 1.03
N VAL A 162 -12.54 -11.38 0.03
CA VAL A 162 -13.96 -11.00 0.13
C VAL A 162 -14.71 -11.41 -1.13
N CYS A 163 -16.01 -11.70 -1.01
CA CYS A 163 -16.86 -11.97 -2.15
C CYS A 163 -16.98 -10.76 -3.09
N VAL A 164 -17.03 -11.03 -4.41
CA VAL A 164 -17.35 -10.04 -5.45
C VAL A 164 -18.78 -9.54 -5.28
#